data_ac881d4b64ab5f32a70ce4d9515e101b
#
_entry.id   ac881d4b64ab5f32a70ce4d9515e101b
#
_cell.length_a   1.000
_cell.length_b   1.000
_cell.length_c   1.000
_cell.angle_alpha   90.00
_cell.angle_beta   90.00
_cell.angle_gamma   90.00
#
_symmetry.space_group_name_H-M   'P 1'
#
loop_
_entity.id
_entity.type
_entity.pdbx_description
1 polymer ?
#
loop_
_entity_poly.entity_id
_entity_poly.type
_entity_poly.pdbx_seq_one_letter_code
_entity_poly.pdbx_strand_id
1 'polypeptide(L)'
;MKKEYHGKAIYQPSGKAAEYGEWACNFHIGCSNWCDYCFCSKALQPGLWSSIVTLKKAFKDEQDAIAVFKKELSINLQALRGAGLFFSFTTDPLLPETMELTAQGVKTCVENDVNVKVLTKRADFMDNFFGLLASYGNFDEDQYREHTAFGFTLTGHDELEQGASSNIERIGAMEELHNRGYRIFASIEPIVDFPSSMQM
;
A
#
# COMPACT_ATOMS: atom_id res chain seq x y z
N MET A 1 22.00 6.29 18.86
CA MET A 1 20.78 6.21 18.03
C MET A 1 20.99 5.13 17.00
N LYS A 2 20.05 4.18 16.86
CA LYS A 2 20.10 3.16 15.80
C LYS A 2 19.92 3.91 14.46
N LYS A 3 20.81 3.71 13.51
CA LYS A 3 20.71 4.35 12.19
C LYS A 3 19.49 3.79 11.48
N GLU A 4 18.57 4.65 11.03
CA GLU A 4 17.41 4.24 10.24
C GLU A 4 17.84 3.59 8.93
N TYR A 5 17.14 2.55 8.50
CA TYR A 5 17.40 1.88 7.24
C TYR A 5 16.70 2.62 6.10
N HIS A 6 17.46 2.95 5.06
CA HIS A 6 16.98 3.60 3.85
C HIS A 6 17.42 2.82 2.61
N GLY A 7 16.66 1.79 2.25
CA GLY A 7 16.84 1.06 1.00
C GLY A 7 16.16 1.76 -0.18
N LYS A 8 16.30 1.17 -1.36
CA LYS A 8 15.65 1.67 -2.57
C LYS A 8 14.15 1.35 -2.60
N ALA A 9 13.76 0.14 -2.19
CA ALA A 9 12.39 -0.34 -2.09
C ALA A 9 11.86 -0.25 -0.65
N ILE A 10 12.59 -0.81 0.32
CA ILE A 10 12.22 -0.92 1.72
C ILE A 10 12.95 0.13 2.54
N TYR A 11 12.23 0.78 3.47
CA TYR A 11 12.82 1.82 4.33
C TYR A 11 12.04 1.94 5.65
N GLN A 12 12.63 2.62 6.62
CA GLN A 12 11.96 3.01 7.85
C GLN A 12 11.40 4.43 7.68
N PRO A 13 10.08 4.61 7.70
CA PRO A 13 9.47 5.92 7.57
C PRO A 13 9.70 6.76 8.83
N SER A 14 9.69 8.09 8.68
CA SER A 14 9.79 9.05 9.76
C SER A 14 8.53 9.92 9.86
N GLY A 15 8.39 10.64 10.99
CA GLY A 15 7.25 11.53 11.22
C GLY A 15 5.91 10.77 11.27
N LYS A 16 4.85 11.38 10.76
CA LYS A 16 3.49 10.78 10.77
C LYS A 16 3.40 9.45 10.02
N ALA A 17 4.21 9.22 9.01
CA ALA A 17 4.22 7.97 8.27
C ALA A 17 4.64 6.78 9.16
N ALA A 18 5.47 7.01 10.18
CA ALA A 18 5.88 5.97 11.14
C ALA A 18 4.73 5.48 12.03
N GLU A 19 3.62 6.20 12.13
CA GLU A 19 2.44 5.78 12.88
C GLU A 19 1.73 4.58 12.21
N TYR A 20 1.87 4.42 10.89
CA TYR A 20 1.30 3.30 10.13
C TYR A 20 2.12 2.03 10.22
N GLY A 21 3.43 2.15 10.35
CA GLY A 21 4.34 1.01 10.46
C GLY A 21 5.80 1.42 10.56
N GLU A 22 6.61 0.59 11.23
CA GLU A 22 8.05 0.82 11.37
C GLU A 22 8.82 0.64 10.05
N TRP A 23 8.25 -0.10 9.10
CA TRP A 23 8.84 -0.40 7.80
C TRP A 23 7.82 -0.17 6.69
N ALA A 24 8.28 0.41 5.60
CA ALA A 24 7.45 0.67 4.43
C ALA A 24 8.16 0.30 3.13
N CYS A 25 7.36 0.04 2.11
CA CYS A 25 7.82 -0.19 0.75
C CYS A 25 7.16 0.80 -0.21
N ASN A 26 7.96 1.38 -1.11
CA ASN A 26 7.47 2.15 -2.24
C ASN A 26 8.25 1.78 -3.49
N PHE A 27 7.58 1.20 -4.48
CA PHE A 27 8.14 0.94 -5.81
C PHE A 27 7.98 2.14 -6.74
N HIS A 28 6.85 2.83 -6.61
CA HIS A 28 6.41 3.89 -7.52
C HIS A 28 6.33 5.25 -6.83
N ILE A 29 6.26 6.28 -7.63
CA ILE A 29 5.89 7.65 -7.27
C ILE A 29 4.78 8.12 -8.20
N GLY A 30 4.00 9.10 -7.74
CA GLY A 30 2.80 9.55 -8.45
C GLY A 30 1.60 8.68 -8.10
N CYS A 31 0.39 9.19 -8.34
CA CYS A 31 -0.86 8.49 -8.00
C CYS A 31 -2.00 9.04 -8.84
N SER A 32 -2.78 8.16 -9.45
CA SER A 32 -3.93 8.53 -10.29
C SER A 32 -5.26 8.69 -9.53
N ASN A 33 -5.25 8.61 -8.19
CA ASN A 33 -6.45 8.85 -7.37
C ASN A 33 -6.88 10.33 -7.28
N TRP A 34 -6.03 11.28 -7.70
CA TRP A 34 -6.34 12.71 -7.81
C TRP A 34 -6.93 13.33 -6.53
N CYS A 35 -6.37 13.02 -5.38
CA CYS A 35 -6.84 13.57 -4.11
C CYS A 35 -6.38 15.03 -3.94
N ASP A 36 -7.31 15.95 -3.77
CA ASP A 36 -7.03 17.39 -3.62
C ASP A 36 -6.20 17.71 -2.37
N TYR A 37 -6.28 16.89 -1.34
CA TYR A 37 -5.56 17.03 -0.08
C TYR A 37 -4.22 16.28 -0.04
N CYS A 38 -3.83 15.57 -1.11
CA CYS A 38 -2.66 14.69 -1.11
C CYS A 38 -1.39 15.41 -0.67
N PHE A 39 -0.78 14.94 0.42
CA PHE A 39 0.44 15.55 0.93
C PHE A 39 1.63 15.37 -0.04
N CYS A 40 1.65 14.27 -0.80
CA CYS A 40 2.69 14.05 -1.80
C CYS A 40 2.68 15.11 -2.90
N SER A 41 1.49 15.53 -3.35
CA SER A 41 1.36 16.58 -4.37
C SER A 41 1.75 17.97 -3.85
N LYS A 42 1.61 18.21 -2.53
CA LYS A 42 1.85 19.51 -1.89
C LYS A 42 3.22 19.63 -1.23
N ALA A 43 3.75 18.54 -0.69
CA ALA A 43 4.96 18.53 0.14
C ALA A 43 6.21 18.07 -0.61
N LEU A 44 6.08 17.28 -1.67
CA LEU A 44 7.22 16.90 -2.50
C LEU A 44 7.60 18.06 -3.42
N GLN A 45 8.92 18.20 -3.66
CA GLN A 45 9.43 19.24 -4.53
C GLN A 45 8.75 19.21 -5.91
N PRO A 46 8.45 20.37 -6.53
CA PRO A 46 7.89 20.44 -7.86
C PRO A 46 8.69 19.58 -8.84
N GLY A 47 8.01 18.68 -9.56
CA GLY A 47 8.62 17.75 -10.51
C GLY A 47 9.03 16.38 -9.96
N LEU A 48 8.90 16.13 -8.66
CA LEU A 48 9.15 14.80 -8.08
C LEU A 48 7.88 13.94 -8.00
N TRP A 49 6.72 14.56 -7.89
CA TRP A 49 5.44 13.86 -7.83
C TRP A 49 4.51 14.35 -8.93
N SER A 50 3.75 13.45 -9.52
CA SER A 50 2.74 13.76 -10.52
C SER A 50 1.52 12.86 -10.36
N SER A 51 0.44 13.18 -11.07
CA SER A 51 -0.73 12.28 -11.21
C SER A 51 -0.45 11.06 -12.08
N ILE A 52 0.70 11.03 -12.77
CA ILE A 52 1.13 9.88 -13.57
C ILE A 52 2.00 9.00 -12.68
N VAL A 53 1.59 7.75 -12.55
CA VAL A 53 2.35 6.73 -11.82
C VAL A 53 3.59 6.37 -12.62
N THR A 54 4.74 6.39 -11.95
CA THR A 54 6.01 6.00 -12.56
C THR A 54 6.84 5.17 -11.60
N LEU A 55 7.57 4.20 -12.12
CA LEU A 55 8.56 3.46 -11.34
C LEU A 55 9.62 4.43 -10.80
N LYS A 56 10.05 4.24 -9.55
CA LYS A 56 11.12 5.08 -8.96
C LYS A 56 12.39 4.98 -9.80
N LYS A 57 13.03 6.12 -10.08
CA LYS A 57 14.31 6.20 -10.83
C LYS A 57 15.46 5.40 -10.22
N ALA A 58 15.29 4.91 -9.00
CA ALA A 58 16.26 4.02 -8.34
C ALA A 58 16.30 2.62 -8.95
N PHE A 59 15.28 2.24 -9.72
CA PHE A 59 15.13 0.95 -10.39
C PHE A 59 15.28 1.13 -11.91
N LYS A 60 15.86 0.15 -12.58
CA LYS A 60 16.00 0.11 -14.04
C LYS A 60 14.67 -0.23 -14.72
N ASP A 61 13.97 -1.21 -14.15
CA ASP A 61 12.69 -1.76 -14.58
C ASP A 61 12.03 -2.48 -13.41
N GLU A 62 10.86 -3.06 -13.61
CA GLU A 62 10.10 -3.78 -12.59
C GLU A 62 10.80 -5.06 -12.13
N GLN A 63 11.55 -5.72 -13.00
CA GLN A 63 12.33 -6.90 -12.63
C GLN A 63 13.47 -6.53 -11.68
N ASP A 64 14.15 -5.42 -11.93
CA ASP A 64 15.16 -4.88 -11.01
C ASP A 64 14.52 -4.45 -9.68
N ALA A 65 13.34 -3.82 -9.72
CA ALA A 65 12.63 -3.39 -8.53
C ALA A 65 12.31 -4.56 -7.59
N ILE A 66 11.75 -5.65 -8.12
CA ILE A 66 11.45 -6.84 -7.30
C ILE A 66 12.70 -7.59 -6.85
N ALA A 67 13.76 -7.62 -7.67
CA ALA A 67 15.04 -8.21 -7.28
C ALA A 67 15.68 -7.43 -6.12
N VAL A 68 15.67 -6.10 -6.19
CA VAL A 68 16.14 -5.23 -5.10
C VAL A 68 15.28 -5.42 -3.85
N PHE A 69 13.96 -5.46 -3.99
CA PHE A 69 13.03 -5.70 -2.88
C PHE A 69 13.35 -7.01 -2.15
N LYS A 70 13.47 -8.13 -2.90
CA LYS A 70 13.81 -9.44 -2.32
C LYS A 70 15.14 -9.43 -1.56
N LYS A 71 16.15 -8.75 -2.11
CA LYS A 71 17.43 -8.57 -1.44
C LYS A 71 17.32 -7.76 -0.15
N GLU A 72 16.61 -6.64 -0.18
CA GLU A 72 16.42 -5.77 0.98
C GLU A 72 15.59 -6.45 2.07
N LEU A 73 14.55 -7.20 1.68
CA LEU A 73 13.75 -8.03 2.58
C LEU A 73 14.62 -9.08 3.28
N SER A 74 15.44 -9.83 2.53
CA SER A 74 16.33 -10.84 3.09
C SER A 74 17.32 -10.26 4.10
N ILE A 75 17.90 -9.09 3.82
CA ILE A 75 18.85 -8.42 4.74
C ILE A 75 18.17 -8.03 6.05
N ASN A 76 16.89 -7.62 6.00
CA ASN A 76 16.17 -7.11 7.16
C ASN A 76 15.11 -8.10 7.69
N LEU A 77 15.16 -9.37 7.28
CA LEU A 77 14.10 -10.35 7.48
C LEU A 77 13.65 -10.49 8.94
N GLN A 78 14.60 -10.58 9.87
CA GLN A 78 14.26 -10.73 11.29
C GLN A 78 13.50 -9.53 11.84
N ALA A 79 13.89 -8.32 11.45
CA ALA A 79 13.20 -7.09 11.85
C ALA A 79 11.81 -6.99 11.22
N LEU A 80 11.71 -7.35 9.94
CA LEU A 80 10.44 -7.33 9.18
C LEU A 80 9.44 -8.36 9.70
N ARG A 81 9.89 -9.55 10.12
CA ARG A 81 9.02 -10.54 10.76
C ARG A 81 8.41 -10.03 12.07
N GLY A 82 9.15 -9.23 12.82
CA GLY A 82 8.66 -8.65 14.06
C GLY A 82 7.73 -7.45 13.86
N ALA A 83 8.02 -6.59 12.89
CA ALA A 83 7.34 -5.30 12.71
C ALA A 83 6.31 -5.30 11.57
N GLY A 84 6.46 -6.18 10.58
CA GLY A 84 5.67 -6.15 9.34
C GLY A 84 6.15 -5.09 8.34
N LEU A 85 5.49 -5.03 7.19
CA LEU A 85 5.79 -4.11 6.10
C LEU A 85 4.53 -3.42 5.61
N PHE A 86 4.60 -2.09 5.44
CA PHE A 86 3.50 -1.25 4.96
C PHE A 86 3.66 -0.90 3.47
N PHE A 87 2.60 -1.06 2.68
CA PHE A 87 2.45 -0.63 1.29
C PHE A 87 1.34 0.42 1.21
N SER A 88 1.49 1.59 0.73
CA SER A 88 2.68 2.40 0.48
C SER A 88 2.35 3.88 0.76
N PHE A 89 3.33 4.79 0.73
CA PHE A 89 3.10 6.20 1.06
C PHE A 89 3.15 7.15 -0.14
N THR A 90 3.89 6.81 -1.19
CA THR A 90 4.12 7.71 -2.33
C THR A 90 3.20 7.46 -3.52
N THR A 91 2.41 6.41 -3.46
CA THR A 91 1.40 6.03 -4.45
C THR A 91 0.38 5.09 -3.81
N ASP A 92 -0.79 4.94 -4.39
CA ASP A 92 -1.70 3.86 -4.00
C ASP A 92 -1.17 2.52 -4.54
N PRO A 93 -1.02 1.49 -3.70
CA PRO A 93 -0.41 0.22 -4.10
C PRO A 93 -1.33 -0.67 -4.96
N LEU A 94 -2.62 -0.37 -5.05
CA LEU A 94 -3.61 -1.19 -5.76
C LEU A 94 -4.21 -0.50 -6.99
N LEU A 95 -3.53 0.53 -7.52
CA LEU A 95 -3.82 1.05 -8.85
C LEU A 95 -3.48 -0.01 -9.91
N PRO A 96 -4.13 0.02 -11.09
CA PRO A 96 -3.77 -0.89 -12.19
C PRO A 96 -2.28 -0.89 -12.52
N GLU A 97 -1.63 0.28 -12.44
CA GLU A 97 -0.21 0.49 -12.76
C GLU A 97 0.76 0.01 -11.67
N THR A 98 0.29 -0.19 -10.43
CA THR A 98 1.14 -0.54 -9.29
C THR A 98 0.91 -1.95 -8.77
N MET A 99 -0.23 -2.52 -9.13
CA MET A 99 -0.77 -3.75 -8.55
C MET A 99 0.15 -4.95 -8.75
N GLU A 100 0.78 -5.06 -9.91
CA GLU A 100 1.63 -6.21 -10.22
C GLU A 100 2.84 -6.29 -9.30
N LEU A 101 3.61 -5.19 -9.16
CA LEU A 101 4.75 -5.15 -8.23
C LEU A 101 4.30 -5.28 -6.77
N THR A 102 3.15 -4.73 -6.42
CA THR A 102 2.57 -4.90 -5.08
C THR A 102 2.24 -6.36 -4.80
N ALA A 103 1.59 -7.06 -5.73
CA ALA A 103 1.26 -8.48 -5.58
C ALA A 103 2.52 -9.34 -5.44
N GLN A 104 3.56 -9.10 -6.24
CA GLN A 104 4.85 -9.78 -6.11
C GLN A 104 5.53 -9.50 -4.77
N GLY A 105 5.46 -8.25 -4.29
CA GLY A 105 5.98 -7.84 -2.99
C GLY A 105 5.24 -8.51 -1.84
N VAL A 106 3.91 -8.50 -1.86
CA VAL A 106 3.05 -9.17 -0.86
C VAL A 106 3.33 -10.67 -0.84
N LYS A 107 3.35 -11.35 -2.02
CA LYS A 107 3.72 -12.76 -2.11
C LYS A 107 5.07 -13.03 -1.47
N THR A 108 6.09 -12.23 -1.80
CA THR A 108 7.43 -12.41 -1.23
C THR A 108 7.43 -12.25 0.30
N CYS A 109 6.64 -11.32 0.84
CA CYS A 109 6.49 -11.14 2.28
C CYS A 109 5.85 -12.36 2.93
N VAL A 110 4.70 -12.81 2.41
CA VAL A 110 3.93 -13.95 2.93
C VAL A 110 4.76 -15.22 2.91
N GLU A 111 5.48 -15.52 1.82
CA GLU A 111 6.39 -16.66 1.71
C GLU A 111 7.58 -16.63 2.71
N ASN A 112 7.83 -15.49 3.33
CA ASN A 112 8.90 -15.29 4.31
C ASN A 112 8.37 -14.98 5.73
N ASP A 113 7.10 -15.24 6.02
CA ASP A 113 6.43 -14.99 7.31
C ASP A 113 6.50 -13.53 7.75
N VAL A 114 6.41 -12.59 6.79
CA VAL A 114 6.37 -11.15 7.06
C VAL A 114 4.94 -10.65 6.90
N ASN A 115 4.39 -10.09 7.98
CA ASN A 115 3.07 -9.48 7.96
C ASN A 115 3.05 -8.23 7.07
N VAL A 116 1.95 -8.04 6.34
CA VAL A 116 1.79 -6.94 5.38
C VAL A 116 0.55 -6.13 5.70
N LYS A 117 0.68 -4.81 5.63
CA LYS A 117 -0.45 -3.86 5.58
C LYS A 117 -0.48 -3.20 4.21
N VAL A 118 -1.61 -3.25 3.54
CA VAL A 118 -1.85 -2.58 2.25
C VAL A 118 -2.94 -1.53 2.46
N LEU A 119 -2.63 -0.25 2.25
CA LEU A 119 -3.60 0.84 2.38
C LEU A 119 -3.94 1.40 1.00
N THR A 120 -5.22 1.48 0.69
CA THR A 120 -5.71 1.87 -0.64
C THR A 120 -6.95 2.77 -0.59
N LYS A 121 -7.22 3.43 -1.70
CA LYS A 121 -8.48 4.10 -2.04
C LYS A 121 -9.22 3.41 -3.20
N ARG A 122 -8.80 2.20 -3.57
CA ARG A 122 -9.42 1.39 -4.63
C ARG A 122 -10.32 0.32 -4.02
N ALA A 123 -11.51 0.12 -4.60
CA ALA A 123 -12.40 -0.98 -4.25
C ALA A 123 -12.41 -2.09 -5.32
N ASP A 124 -11.98 -1.75 -6.53
CA ASP A 124 -12.09 -2.56 -7.76
C ASP A 124 -10.89 -3.45 -8.05
N PHE A 125 -10.05 -3.72 -7.05
CA PHE A 125 -8.78 -4.44 -7.24
C PHE A 125 -8.85 -5.95 -7.04
N MET A 126 -9.83 -6.45 -6.32
CA MET A 126 -9.80 -7.80 -5.72
C MET A 126 -9.59 -8.92 -6.74
N ASP A 127 -10.41 -8.98 -7.78
CA ASP A 127 -10.31 -10.04 -8.79
C ASP A 127 -8.93 -10.04 -9.47
N ASN A 128 -8.45 -8.86 -9.84
CA ASN A 128 -7.14 -8.72 -10.48
C ASN A 128 -5.99 -9.06 -9.52
N PHE A 129 -6.03 -8.56 -8.30
CA PHE A 129 -4.96 -8.77 -7.32
C PHE A 129 -4.84 -10.24 -6.91
N PHE A 130 -5.96 -10.87 -6.55
CA PHE A 130 -5.96 -12.29 -6.19
C PHE A 130 -5.70 -13.19 -7.40
N GLY A 131 -6.15 -12.80 -8.59
CA GLY A 131 -5.78 -13.45 -9.84
C GLY A 131 -4.29 -13.42 -10.13
N LEU A 132 -3.62 -12.29 -9.89
CA LEU A 132 -2.16 -12.17 -10.00
C LEU A 132 -1.46 -13.08 -8.97
N LEU A 133 -1.86 -13.04 -7.70
CA LEU A 133 -1.28 -13.92 -6.68
C LEU A 133 -1.41 -15.40 -7.05
N ALA A 134 -2.57 -15.83 -7.54
CA ALA A 134 -2.79 -17.21 -7.99
C ALA A 134 -1.92 -17.56 -9.21
N SER A 135 -1.73 -16.62 -10.14
CA SER A 135 -0.91 -16.83 -11.36
C SER A 135 0.56 -17.08 -11.06
N TYR A 136 1.07 -16.56 -9.94
CA TYR A 136 2.47 -16.77 -9.53
C TYR A 136 2.72 -18.15 -8.88
N GLY A 137 1.70 -19.01 -8.80
CA GLY A 137 1.76 -20.35 -8.21
C GLY A 137 1.83 -20.36 -6.68
N ASN A 138 1.50 -21.52 -6.11
CA ASN A 138 1.51 -21.75 -4.65
C ASN A 138 0.69 -20.71 -3.85
N PHE A 139 -0.49 -20.32 -4.39
CA PHE A 139 -1.40 -19.43 -3.68
C PHE A 139 -2.21 -20.23 -2.66
N ASP A 140 -1.86 -20.07 -1.39
CA ASP A 140 -2.63 -20.57 -0.25
C ASP A 140 -3.33 -19.40 0.42
N GLU A 141 -4.65 -19.26 0.19
CA GLU A 141 -5.42 -18.12 0.68
C GLU A 141 -5.41 -18.01 2.21
N ASP A 142 -5.33 -19.13 2.94
CA ASP A 142 -5.28 -19.10 4.40
C ASP A 142 -3.98 -18.48 4.90
N GLN A 143 -2.85 -18.77 4.26
CA GLN A 143 -1.58 -18.12 4.56
C GLN A 143 -1.64 -16.61 4.30
N TYR A 144 -2.29 -16.17 3.21
CA TYR A 144 -2.46 -14.75 2.92
C TYR A 144 -3.39 -14.07 3.93
N ARG A 145 -4.46 -14.72 4.40
CA ARG A 145 -5.35 -14.20 5.46
C ARG A 145 -4.61 -13.99 6.78
N GLU A 146 -3.69 -14.89 7.10
CA GLU A 146 -2.88 -14.79 8.31
C GLU A 146 -1.92 -13.61 8.28
N HIS A 147 -1.28 -13.37 7.13
CA HIS A 147 -0.21 -12.40 7.01
C HIS A 147 -0.59 -11.06 6.42
N THR A 148 -1.79 -10.90 5.83
CA THR A 148 -2.16 -9.66 5.14
C THR A 148 -3.33 -8.95 5.81
N ALA A 149 -3.18 -7.64 6.00
CA ALA A 149 -4.26 -6.75 6.39
C ALA A 149 -4.50 -5.70 5.30
N PHE A 150 -5.75 -5.54 4.87
CA PHE A 150 -6.14 -4.50 3.93
C PHE A 150 -6.73 -3.30 4.66
N GLY A 151 -6.26 -2.12 4.32
CA GLY A 151 -6.74 -0.86 4.84
C GLY A 151 -7.39 -0.01 3.76
N PHE A 152 -8.38 0.75 4.14
CA PHE A 152 -9.03 1.70 3.26
C PHE A 152 -9.01 3.08 3.89
N THR A 153 -8.64 4.08 3.09
CA THR A 153 -8.82 5.47 3.52
C THR A 153 -10.28 5.84 3.34
N LEU A 154 -10.90 6.38 4.38
CA LEU A 154 -12.27 6.86 4.36
C LEU A 154 -12.28 8.33 4.80
N THR A 155 -12.80 9.20 3.95
CA THR A 155 -12.86 10.66 4.21
C THR A 155 -14.28 11.20 4.36
N GLY A 156 -15.27 10.47 3.79
CA GLY A 156 -16.64 10.95 3.63
C GLY A 156 -16.80 12.00 2.53
N HIS A 157 -15.75 12.25 1.72
CA HIS A 157 -15.68 13.33 0.73
C HIS A 157 -15.17 12.83 -0.61
N ASP A 158 -16.04 12.15 -1.38
CA ASP A 158 -15.68 11.60 -2.69
C ASP A 158 -15.28 12.70 -3.69
N GLU A 159 -15.85 13.91 -3.55
CA GLU A 159 -15.54 15.05 -4.40
C GLU A 159 -14.10 15.53 -4.31
N LEU A 160 -13.39 15.18 -3.24
CA LEU A 160 -11.96 15.49 -3.04
C LEU A 160 -11.03 14.38 -3.54
N GLU A 161 -11.59 13.26 -4.05
CA GLU A 161 -10.86 12.04 -4.42
C GLU A 161 -11.28 11.53 -5.80
N GLN A 162 -11.27 12.39 -6.80
CA GLN A 162 -11.91 12.21 -8.12
C GLN A 162 -11.48 10.94 -8.89
N GLY A 163 -10.28 10.45 -8.68
CA GLY A 163 -9.76 9.25 -9.34
C GLY A 163 -9.84 7.98 -8.48
N ALA A 164 -10.30 8.09 -7.23
CA ALA A 164 -10.45 6.96 -6.32
C ALA A 164 -11.84 6.31 -6.45
N SER A 165 -12.02 5.11 -5.89
CA SER A 165 -13.36 4.56 -5.65
C SER A 165 -14.08 5.40 -4.60
N SER A 166 -15.42 5.47 -4.65
CA SER A 166 -16.19 6.18 -3.64
C SER A 166 -16.04 5.56 -2.24
N ASN A 167 -16.32 6.33 -1.19
CA ASN A 167 -16.26 5.83 0.17
C ASN A 167 -17.20 4.62 0.37
N ILE A 168 -18.40 4.64 -0.25
CA ILE A 168 -19.35 3.52 -0.15
C ILE A 168 -18.84 2.25 -0.84
N GLU A 169 -18.17 2.38 -1.99
CA GLU A 169 -17.56 1.22 -2.67
C GLU A 169 -16.42 0.64 -1.83
N ARG A 170 -15.60 1.50 -1.19
CA ARG A 170 -14.53 1.06 -0.28
C ARG A 170 -15.08 0.31 0.94
N ILE A 171 -16.19 0.78 1.52
CA ILE A 171 -16.89 0.08 2.61
C ILE A 171 -17.38 -1.28 2.14
N GLY A 172 -17.97 -1.38 0.95
CA GLY A 172 -18.38 -2.65 0.36
C GLY A 172 -17.19 -3.62 0.17
N ALA A 173 -16.05 -3.11 -0.30
CA ALA A 173 -14.82 -3.89 -0.43
C ALA A 173 -14.25 -4.35 0.93
N MET A 174 -14.36 -3.51 1.97
CA MET A 174 -14.00 -3.91 3.34
C MET A 174 -14.88 -5.06 3.84
N GLU A 175 -16.18 -4.98 3.62
CA GLU A 175 -17.13 -6.03 4.00
C GLU A 175 -16.83 -7.35 3.26
N GLU A 176 -16.58 -7.28 1.96
CA GLU A 176 -16.23 -8.46 1.16
C GLU A 176 -14.93 -9.12 1.66
N LEU A 177 -13.86 -8.36 1.88
CA LEU A 177 -12.60 -8.88 2.40
C LEU A 177 -12.76 -9.45 3.82
N HIS A 178 -13.56 -8.80 4.67
CA HIS A 178 -13.87 -9.32 5.99
C HIS A 178 -14.57 -10.67 5.92
N ASN A 179 -15.58 -10.80 5.05
CA ASN A 179 -16.31 -12.05 4.83
C ASN A 179 -15.43 -13.16 4.25
N ARG A 180 -14.38 -12.80 3.50
CA ARG A 180 -13.32 -13.72 3.04
C ARG A 180 -12.30 -14.07 4.14
N GLY A 181 -12.41 -13.48 5.34
CA GLY A 181 -11.55 -13.76 6.49
C GLY A 181 -10.26 -12.95 6.57
N TYR A 182 -10.10 -11.92 5.74
CA TYR A 182 -8.95 -11.01 5.84
C TYR A 182 -9.08 -10.04 7.01
N ARG A 183 -7.96 -9.62 7.57
CA ARG A 183 -7.91 -8.50 8.52
C ARG A 183 -8.11 -7.20 7.76
N ILE A 184 -8.99 -6.35 8.26
CA ILE A 184 -9.25 -5.04 7.68
C ILE A 184 -9.03 -3.91 8.70
N PHE A 185 -8.69 -2.72 8.20
CA PHE A 185 -8.62 -1.50 9.00
C PHE A 185 -9.06 -0.28 8.18
N ALA A 186 -9.57 0.74 8.84
CA ALA A 186 -9.88 2.03 8.24
C ALA A 186 -8.83 3.06 8.63
N SER A 187 -8.44 3.91 7.67
CA SER A 187 -7.66 5.12 7.90
C SER A 187 -8.58 6.32 7.65
N ILE A 188 -8.97 7.02 8.73
CA ILE A 188 -9.82 8.21 8.65
C ILE A 188 -8.91 9.44 8.57
N GLU A 189 -8.23 9.60 7.45
CA GLU A 189 -7.28 10.71 7.20
C GLU A 189 -7.31 11.17 5.74
N PRO A 190 -7.38 12.50 5.52
CA PRO A 190 -7.55 13.53 6.53
C PRO A 190 -8.98 13.57 7.09
N ILE A 191 -9.13 14.03 8.30
CA ILE A 191 -10.43 14.48 8.81
C ILE A 191 -10.70 15.82 8.14
N VAL A 192 -11.56 15.83 7.12
CA VAL A 192 -11.91 17.03 6.34
C VAL A 192 -12.85 17.91 7.16
N ASP A 193 -13.89 17.29 7.71
CA ASP A 193 -14.76 17.88 8.73
C ASP A 193 -15.24 16.78 9.69
N PHE A 194 -15.58 17.21 10.90
CA PHE A 194 -15.96 16.28 11.95
C PHE A 194 -17.31 15.59 11.72
N PRO A 195 -18.38 16.29 11.24
CA PRO A 195 -19.67 15.67 10.96
C PRO A 195 -19.59 14.51 9.95
N SER A 196 -18.93 14.71 8.82
CA SER A 196 -18.81 13.68 7.77
C SER A 196 -17.98 12.49 8.25
N SER A 197 -16.88 12.74 8.99
CA SER A 197 -16.04 11.68 9.54
C SER A 197 -16.73 10.84 10.61
N MET A 198 -17.72 11.38 11.31
CA MET A 198 -18.50 10.65 12.32
C MET A 198 -19.65 9.83 11.72
N GLN A 199 -19.98 10.01 10.45
CA GLN A 199 -21.05 9.27 9.76
C GLN A 199 -20.53 8.04 8.99
N MET A 200 -19.24 7.87 8.91
CA MET A 200 -18.57 6.70 8.32
C MET A 200 -18.36 5.60 9.34
#